data_267c9e5e9a6770e8c815979bb19a4148
#
_entry.id   267c9e5e9a6770e8c815979bb19a4148
#
_cell.length_a   1.000
_cell.length_b   1.000
_cell.length_c   1.000
_cell.angle_alpha   90.00
_cell.angle_beta   90.00
_cell.angle_gamma   90.00
#
_symmetry.space_group_name_H-M   'P 1'
#
loop_
_entity.id
_entity.type
_entity.pdbx_description
1 polymer ?
#
loop_
_entity_poly.entity_id
_entity_poly.type
_entity_poly.pdbx_seq_one_letter_code
_entity_poly.pdbx_strand_id
1 'polypeptide(L)'
;VLGARGTRLGERLQTIMMQGISLCVLYVGISGSLKGQNTLVAILSMVIGAVLGELLDLDARMGRLGQWVQDKLSHILKSGGSSVADGFVTASLVFCVGAMSIVGALENGLTGQFDTLKAKAVLDGVSAMVFASSLGLGVVLSAGAVFLYQGIIALAASALSPLLGDAVIAEMTCVGSLLIVALSFNNLGMTKIKIMNLLPAIFLPILLCRIL
;
A
#
# COMPACT_ATOMS: atom_id res chain seq x y z
N VAL A 1 -32.71 13.50 -14.09
CA VAL A 1 -31.71 14.47 -14.59
C VAL A 1 -30.87 15.05 -13.44
N LEU A 2 -31.44 15.33 -12.25
CA LEU A 2 -30.72 15.87 -11.08
C LEU A 2 -29.81 14.82 -10.40
N GLY A 3 -30.22 13.55 -10.35
CA GLY A 3 -29.40 12.47 -9.78
C GLY A 3 -28.11 12.17 -10.57
N ALA A 4 -28.16 12.22 -11.92
CA ALA A 4 -27.02 11.99 -12.78
C ALA A 4 -25.96 13.12 -12.74
N ARG A 5 -26.35 14.34 -12.40
CA ARG A 5 -25.41 15.47 -12.21
C ARG A 5 -24.71 15.39 -10.85
N GLY A 6 -25.38 14.94 -9.82
CA GLY A 6 -24.79 14.77 -8.48
C GLY A 6 -23.73 13.66 -8.44
N THR A 7 -23.96 12.52 -9.11
CA THR A 7 -22.99 11.44 -9.22
C THR A 7 -21.75 11.84 -10.03
N ARG A 8 -21.92 12.54 -11.17
CA ARG A 8 -20.81 13.05 -11.98
C ARG A 8 -19.95 14.09 -11.26
N LEU A 9 -20.55 14.94 -10.42
CA LEU A 9 -19.81 15.91 -9.63
C LEU A 9 -19.01 15.19 -8.53
N GLY A 10 -19.59 14.18 -7.89
CA GLY A 10 -18.93 13.33 -6.90
C GLY A 10 -17.71 12.60 -7.47
N GLU A 11 -17.85 11.98 -8.64
CA GLU A 11 -16.76 11.30 -9.35
C GLU A 11 -15.62 12.26 -9.74
N ARG A 12 -15.96 13.46 -10.22
CA ARG A 12 -14.95 14.48 -10.56
C ARG A 12 -14.20 14.98 -9.34
N LEU A 13 -14.89 15.23 -8.23
CA LEU A 13 -14.27 15.63 -6.97
C LEU A 13 -13.37 14.53 -6.43
N GLN A 14 -13.81 13.28 -6.46
CA GLN A 14 -12.99 12.13 -6.05
C GLN A 14 -11.73 12.05 -6.92
N THR A 15 -11.85 12.16 -8.23
CA THR A 15 -10.70 12.09 -9.14
C THR A 15 -9.66 13.17 -8.84
N ILE A 16 -10.10 14.44 -8.70
CA ILE A 16 -9.15 15.54 -8.44
C ILE A 16 -8.50 15.42 -7.05
N MET A 17 -9.25 14.93 -6.04
CA MET A 17 -8.70 14.67 -4.70
C MET A 17 -7.66 13.55 -4.76
N MET A 18 -7.94 12.45 -5.46
CA MET A 18 -7.01 11.34 -5.66
C MET A 18 -5.72 11.80 -6.36
N GLN A 19 -5.83 12.65 -7.38
CA GLN A 19 -4.68 13.23 -8.06
C GLN A 19 -3.86 14.12 -7.12
N GLY A 20 -4.52 14.99 -6.35
CA GLY A 20 -3.84 15.86 -5.37
C GLY A 20 -3.07 15.06 -4.30
N ILE A 21 -3.71 14.02 -3.74
CA ILE A 21 -3.04 13.15 -2.76
C ILE A 21 -1.89 12.38 -3.40
N SER A 22 -2.05 11.90 -4.65
CA SER A 22 -0.98 11.20 -5.36
C SER A 22 0.26 12.08 -5.56
N LEU A 23 0.09 13.38 -5.77
CA LEU A 23 1.22 14.33 -5.81
C LEU A 23 1.90 14.46 -4.44
N CYS A 24 1.14 14.43 -3.34
CA CYS A 24 1.73 14.40 -2.00
C CYS A 24 2.50 13.10 -1.74
N VAL A 25 1.96 11.96 -2.19
CA VAL A 25 2.65 10.65 -2.13
C VAL A 25 3.94 10.68 -2.95
N LEU A 26 3.93 11.33 -4.12
CA LEU A 26 5.12 11.53 -4.94
C LEU A 26 6.21 12.31 -4.18
N TYR A 27 5.81 13.41 -3.52
CA TYR A 27 6.72 14.20 -2.69
C TYR A 27 7.33 13.36 -1.56
N VAL A 28 6.52 12.58 -0.83
CA VAL A 28 7.00 11.68 0.24
C VAL A 28 8.01 10.67 -0.34
N GLY A 29 7.69 10.04 -1.47
CA GLY A 29 8.56 9.08 -2.14
C GLY A 29 9.89 9.69 -2.57
N ILE A 30 9.87 10.86 -3.20
CA ILE A 30 11.11 11.57 -3.60
C ILE A 30 11.91 11.94 -2.36
N SER A 31 11.29 12.52 -1.34
CA SER A 31 11.97 12.95 -0.11
C SER A 31 12.63 11.76 0.61
N GLY A 32 11.99 10.61 0.65
CA GLY A 32 12.53 9.40 1.27
C GLY A 32 13.66 8.77 0.43
N SER A 33 13.55 8.81 -0.91
CA SER A 33 14.59 8.23 -1.80
C SER A 33 15.92 8.97 -1.72
N LEU A 34 15.90 10.24 -1.32
CA LEU A 34 17.13 11.05 -1.13
C LEU A 34 17.89 10.72 0.17
N LYS A 35 17.37 9.83 1.02
CA LYS A 35 18.05 9.39 2.26
C LYS A 35 19.10 8.30 2.02
N GLY A 36 19.06 7.64 0.86
CA GLY A 36 20.06 6.64 0.47
C GLY A 36 21.43 7.27 0.31
N GLN A 37 22.45 6.54 0.73
CA GLN A 37 23.85 6.99 0.71
C GLN A 37 24.65 6.30 -0.40
N ASN A 38 24.19 5.12 -0.85
CA ASN A 38 24.86 4.33 -1.87
C ASN A 38 23.91 3.98 -3.02
N THR A 39 23.97 4.79 -4.10
CA THR A 39 23.12 4.58 -5.28
C THR A 39 23.29 3.19 -5.91
N LEU A 40 24.48 2.59 -5.81
CA LEU A 40 24.72 1.25 -6.35
C LEU A 40 23.93 0.18 -5.60
N VAL A 41 23.83 0.30 -4.26
CA VAL A 41 22.98 -0.58 -3.44
C VAL A 41 21.53 -0.45 -3.87
N ALA A 42 21.05 0.77 -4.06
CA ALA A 42 19.66 1.01 -4.49
C ALA A 42 19.38 0.39 -5.89
N ILE A 43 20.27 0.62 -6.86
CA ILE A 43 20.13 0.06 -8.23
C ILE A 43 20.11 -1.46 -8.20
N LEU A 44 21.10 -2.09 -7.53
CA LEU A 44 21.19 -3.54 -7.46
C LEU A 44 20.00 -4.15 -6.71
N SER A 45 19.54 -3.50 -5.63
CA SER A 45 18.35 -3.91 -4.91
C SER A 45 17.13 -3.90 -5.81
N MET A 46 16.92 -2.83 -6.58
CA MET A 46 15.78 -2.72 -7.49
C MET A 46 15.84 -3.77 -8.60
N VAL A 47 16.99 -3.99 -9.23
CA VAL A 47 17.16 -4.96 -10.34
C VAL A 47 16.97 -6.39 -9.84
N ILE A 48 17.69 -6.79 -8.79
CA ILE A 48 17.61 -8.15 -8.24
C ILE A 48 16.23 -8.39 -7.65
N GLY A 49 15.68 -7.40 -6.91
CA GLY A 49 14.35 -7.49 -6.32
C GLY A 49 13.25 -7.63 -7.36
N ALA A 50 13.33 -6.89 -8.48
CA ALA A 50 12.41 -7.02 -9.61
C ALA A 50 12.47 -8.44 -10.22
N VAL A 51 13.66 -8.97 -10.45
CA VAL A 51 13.83 -10.34 -10.99
C VAL A 51 13.23 -11.37 -10.03
N LEU A 52 13.54 -11.29 -8.74
CA LEU A 52 13.01 -12.21 -7.74
C LEU A 52 11.49 -12.12 -7.64
N GLY A 53 10.94 -10.91 -7.59
CA GLY A 53 9.50 -10.70 -7.47
C GLY A 53 8.72 -11.12 -8.71
N GLU A 54 9.27 -10.89 -9.93
CA GLU A 54 8.65 -11.36 -11.17
C GLU A 54 8.72 -12.88 -11.30
N LEU A 55 9.84 -13.52 -10.94
CA LEU A 55 9.95 -14.98 -10.89
C LEU A 55 8.96 -15.60 -9.89
N LEU A 56 8.72 -14.95 -8.78
CA LEU A 56 7.75 -15.38 -7.77
C LEU A 56 6.32 -14.99 -8.12
N ASP A 57 6.12 -14.09 -9.10
CA ASP A 57 4.83 -13.51 -9.49
C ASP A 57 4.01 -13.04 -8.28
N LEU A 58 4.65 -12.19 -7.46
CA LEU A 58 4.08 -11.75 -6.18
C LEU A 58 2.79 -10.96 -6.37
N ASP A 59 2.67 -10.20 -7.45
CA ASP A 59 1.48 -9.40 -7.78
C ASP A 59 0.27 -10.32 -8.00
N ALA A 60 0.42 -11.37 -8.82
CA ALA A 60 -0.65 -12.33 -9.04
C ALA A 60 -0.94 -13.21 -7.80
N ARG A 61 0.10 -13.53 -7.00
CA ARG A 61 -0.11 -14.25 -5.73
C ARG A 61 -0.91 -13.44 -4.74
N MET A 62 -0.61 -12.13 -4.62
CA MET A 62 -1.37 -11.23 -3.75
C MET A 62 -2.81 -11.06 -4.24
N GLY A 63 -3.01 -10.93 -5.56
CA GLY A 63 -4.35 -10.92 -6.15
C GLY A 63 -5.15 -12.20 -5.84
N ARG A 64 -4.52 -13.38 -5.97
CA ARG A 64 -5.14 -14.67 -5.62
C ARG A 64 -5.46 -14.77 -4.12
N LEU A 65 -4.56 -14.28 -3.26
CA LEU A 65 -4.80 -14.24 -1.82
C LEU A 65 -6.02 -13.35 -1.50
N GLY A 66 -6.11 -12.18 -2.13
CA GLY A 66 -7.27 -11.30 -1.98
C GLY A 66 -8.57 -11.98 -2.40
N GLN A 67 -8.58 -12.65 -3.56
CA GLN A 67 -9.75 -13.42 -4.03
C GLN A 67 -10.12 -14.57 -3.08
N TRP A 68 -9.13 -15.34 -2.62
CA TRP A 68 -9.36 -16.44 -1.68
C TRP A 68 -9.96 -15.95 -0.35
N VAL A 69 -9.46 -14.83 0.19
CA VAL A 69 -10.02 -14.19 1.39
C VAL A 69 -11.46 -13.74 1.14
N GLN A 70 -11.72 -13.13 -0.02
CA GLN A 70 -13.06 -12.71 -0.43
C GLN A 70 -14.02 -13.90 -0.48
N ASP A 71 -13.62 -15.00 -1.13
CA ASP A 71 -14.45 -16.19 -1.27
C ASP A 71 -14.76 -16.80 0.10
N LYS A 72 -13.75 -16.98 0.96
CA LYS A 72 -13.96 -17.51 2.31
C LYS A 72 -14.87 -16.63 3.16
N LEU A 73 -14.63 -15.32 3.18
CA LEU A 73 -15.46 -14.38 3.95
C LEU A 73 -16.89 -14.31 3.39
N SER A 74 -17.07 -14.31 2.08
CA SER A 74 -18.39 -14.31 1.47
C SER A 74 -19.19 -15.59 1.79
N HIS A 75 -18.52 -16.75 1.89
CA HIS A 75 -19.16 -18.00 2.34
C HIS A 75 -19.61 -17.96 3.80
N ILE A 76 -18.79 -17.42 4.69
CA ILE A 76 -19.09 -17.30 6.13
C ILE A 76 -20.24 -16.29 6.35
N LEU A 77 -20.24 -15.20 5.59
CA LEU A 77 -21.16 -14.08 5.77
C LEU A 77 -22.48 -14.24 5.01
N LYS A 78 -22.53 -15.03 3.93
CA LYS A 78 -23.79 -15.40 3.23
C LYS A 78 -24.78 -16.17 4.10
N SER A 79 -24.34 -16.78 5.19
CA SER A 79 -25.23 -17.36 6.18
C SER A 79 -25.96 -16.34 7.05
N GLY A 80 -25.62 -15.04 6.98
CA GLY A 80 -26.18 -13.96 7.80
C GLY A 80 -26.96 -12.88 7.07
N GLY A 81 -27.08 -12.92 5.75
CA GLY A 81 -28.04 -12.12 4.96
C GLY A 81 -27.92 -10.59 5.08
N SER A 82 -26.73 -9.99 5.26
CA SER A 82 -26.65 -8.54 5.44
C SER A 82 -25.65 -7.85 4.52
N SER A 83 -26.08 -6.74 3.92
CA SER A 83 -25.25 -5.79 3.17
C SER A 83 -24.02 -5.27 3.97
N VAL A 84 -24.07 -5.34 5.29
CA VAL A 84 -22.98 -4.97 6.21
C VAL A 84 -21.77 -5.87 6.01
N ALA A 85 -21.98 -7.16 5.85
CA ALA A 85 -20.93 -8.13 5.63
C ALA A 85 -20.20 -7.92 4.29
N ASP A 86 -20.97 -7.68 3.23
CA ASP A 86 -20.43 -7.40 1.90
C ASP A 86 -19.61 -6.08 1.89
N GLY A 87 -20.13 -5.06 2.59
CA GLY A 87 -19.42 -3.80 2.76
C GLY A 87 -18.11 -3.96 3.52
N PHE A 88 -18.10 -4.72 4.61
CA PHE A 88 -16.90 -5.01 5.40
C PHE A 88 -15.84 -5.75 4.55
N VAL A 89 -16.22 -6.82 3.86
CA VAL A 89 -15.29 -7.64 3.07
C VAL A 89 -14.70 -6.84 1.93
N THR A 90 -15.55 -6.18 1.15
CA THR A 90 -15.11 -5.40 -0.01
C THR A 90 -14.16 -4.28 0.40
N ALA A 91 -14.54 -3.48 1.41
CA ALA A 91 -13.70 -2.39 1.89
C ALA A 91 -12.38 -2.89 2.50
N SER A 92 -12.42 -3.97 3.31
CA SER A 92 -11.21 -4.55 3.89
C SER A 92 -10.23 -5.01 2.82
N LEU A 93 -10.71 -5.67 1.77
CA LEU A 93 -9.85 -6.11 0.66
C LEU A 93 -9.25 -4.93 -0.10
N VAL A 94 -10.08 -3.95 -0.47
CA VAL A 94 -9.60 -2.76 -1.20
C VAL A 94 -8.55 -2.01 -0.39
N PHE A 95 -8.76 -1.85 0.92
CA PHE A 95 -7.87 -1.05 1.76
C PHE A 95 -6.63 -1.83 2.25
N CYS A 96 -6.70 -3.16 2.39
CA CYS A 96 -5.55 -3.97 2.84
C CYS A 96 -4.65 -4.41 1.69
N VAL A 97 -5.19 -4.80 0.53
CA VAL A 97 -4.44 -5.47 -0.56
C VAL A 97 -3.58 -4.51 -1.40
N GLY A 98 -3.62 -3.19 -1.14
CA GLY A 98 -2.82 -2.22 -1.87
C GLY A 98 -1.34 -2.21 -1.48
N ALA A 99 -0.43 -2.01 -2.45
CA ALA A 99 1.01 -1.89 -2.20
C ALA A 99 1.35 -0.80 -1.16
N MET A 100 0.61 0.30 -1.16
CA MET A 100 0.77 1.39 -0.20
C MET A 100 0.55 0.97 1.26
N SER A 101 -0.32 -0.02 1.50
CA SER A 101 -0.55 -0.58 2.83
C SER A 101 0.70 -1.29 3.36
N ILE A 102 1.37 -2.06 2.50
CA ILE A 102 2.54 -2.84 2.88
C ILE A 102 3.76 -1.91 2.99
N VAL A 103 4.04 -1.13 1.95
CA VAL A 103 5.22 -0.25 1.92
C VAL A 103 5.15 0.80 3.03
N GLY A 104 3.99 1.44 3.24
CA GLY A 104 3.83 2.42 4.32
C GLY A 104 3.93 1.81 5.73
N ALA A 105 3.45 0.59 5.92
CA ALA A 105 3.59 -0.10 7.20
C ALA A 105 5.04 -0.54 7.46
N LEU A 106 5.77 -0.98 6.43
CA LEU A 106 7.21 -1.27 6.53
C LEU A 106 8.01 0.00 6.83
N GLU A 107 7.77 1.10 6.13
CA GLU A 107 8.39 2.40 6.39
C GLU A 107 8.19 2.81 7.85
N ASN A 108 6.95 2.75 8.33
CA ASN A 108 6.64 3.09 9.71
C ASN A 108 7.38 2.20 10.71
N GLY A 109 7.38 0.88 10.51
CA GLY A 109 8.05 -0.04 11.42
C GLY A 109 9.57 0.08 11.42
N LEU A 110 10.20 0.41 10.29
CA LEU A 110 11.65 0.53 10.17
C LEU A 110 12.18 1.89 10.65
N THR A 111 11.45 2.96 10.37
CA THR A 111 11.95 4.34 10.55
C THR A 111 11.15 5.18 11.54
N GLY A 112 9.99 4.70 11.99
CA GLY A 112 9.03 5.47 12.78
C GLY A 112 8.30 6.56 12.00
N GLN A 113 8.54 6.69 10.67
CA GLN A 113 7.85 7.66 9.81
C GLN A 113 6.50 7.10 9.35
N PHE A 114 5.50 7.94 9.26
CA PHE A 114 4.13 7.51 8.92
C PHE A 114 3.46 8.43 7.88
N ASP A 115 4.25 9.16 7.09
CA ASP A 115 3.71 10.09 6.11
C ASP A 115 3.00 9.37 4.96
N THR A 116 3.52 8.23 4.53
CA THR A 116 2.84 7.34 3.57
C THR A 116 1.53 6.80 4.13
N LEU A 117 1.50 6.39 5.40
CA LEU A 117 0.26 5.91 6.04
C LEU A 117 -0.75 7.04 6.26
N LYS A 118 -0.30 8.28 6.56
CA LYS A 118 -1.19 9.46 6.62
C LYS A 118 -1.83 9.73 5.26
N ALA A 119 -1.04 9.78 4.19
CA ALA A 119 -1.55 9.98 2.84
C ALA A 119 -2.56 8.88 2.48
N LYS A 120 -2.21 7.62 2.80
CA LYS A 120 -3.13 6.49 2.62
C LYS A 120 -4.42 6.64 3.44
N ALA A 121 -4.34 7.07 4.69
CA ALA A 121 -5.53 7.26 5.53
C ALA A 121 -6.50 8.28 4.93
N VAL A 122 -5.99 9.35 4.31
CA VAL A 122 -6.83 10.33 3.60
C VAL A 122 -7.44 9.71 2.34
N LEU A 123 -6.65 8.95 1.55
CA LEU A 123 -7.15 8.23 0.36
C LEU A 123 -8.26 7.23 0.73
N ASP A 124 -7.99 6.40 1.73
CA ASP A 124 -8.95 5.39 2.21
C ASP A 124 -10.19 6.06 2.80
N GLY A 125 -10.04 7.17 3.53
CA GLY A 125 -11.15 7.93 4.10
C GLY A 125 -12.08 8.48 3.03
N VAL A 126 -11.54 9.09 1.97
CA VAL A 126 -12.34 9.58 0.83
C VAL A 126 -13.04 8.43 0.12
N SER A 127 -12.31 7.34 -0.14
CA SER A 127 -12.88 6.14 -0.78
C SER A 127 -13.93 5.46 0.10
N ALA A 128 -13.71 5.42 1.42
CA ALA A 128 -14.63 4.85 2.39
C ALA A 128 -15.97 5.60 2.42
N MET A 129 -15.97 6.94 2.29
CA MET A 129 -17.22 7.71 2.19
C MET A 129 -18.03 7.31 0.95
N VAL A 130 -17.36 7.10 -0.19
CA VAL A 130 -18.00 6.65 -1.43
C VAL A 130 -18.53 5.23 -1.28
N PHE A 131 -17.72 4.31 -0.74
CA PHE A 131 -18.13 2.92 -0.51
C PHE A 131 -19.27 2.81 0.51
N ALA A 132 -19.23 3.59 1.59
CA ALA A 132 -20.28 3.57 2.61
C ALA A 132 -21.63 4.01 2.05
N SER A 133 -21.67 4.91 1.06
CA SER A 133 -22.91 5.32 0.40
C SER A 133 -23.56 4.19 -0.41
N SER A 134 -22.78 3.21 -0.88
CA SER A 134 -23.25 2.10 -1.71
C SER A 134 -23.32 0.77 -0.93
N LEU A 135 -22.38 0.55 -0.01
CA LEU A 135 -22.19 -0.73 0.71
C LEU A 135 -22.60 -0.64 2.21
N GLY A 136 -23.01 0.55 2.66
CA GLY A 136 -23.53 0.76 4.01
C GLY A 136 -22.46 0.71 5.11
N LEU A 137 -22.93 0.49 6.36
CA LEU A 137 -22.11 0.59 7.58
C LEU A 137 -20.98 -0.45 7.69
N GLY A 138 -21.03 -1.53 6.90
CA GLY A 138 -19.98 -2.55 6.87
C GLY A 138 -18.59 -1.98 6.56
N VAL A 139 -18.54 -0.91 5.77
CA VAL A 139 -17.30 -0.22 5.41
C VAL A 139 -16.57 0.33 6.64
N VAL A 140 -17.28 0.80 7.65
CA VAL A 140 -16.67 1.32 8.89
C VAL A 140 -15.91 0.24 9.65
N LEU A 141 -16.42 -0.99 9.63
CA LEU A 141 -15.78 -2.13 10.30
C LEU A 141 -14.43 -2.51 9.65
N SER A 142 -14.23 -2.18 8.37
CA SER A 142 -12.95 -2.42 7.69
C SER A 142 -11.78 -1.65 8.31
N ALA A 143 -12.03 -0.56 9.02
CA ALA A 143 -11.00 0.16 9.74
C ALA A 143 -10.26 -0.73 10.77
N GLY A 144 -10.98 -1.64 11.43
CA GLY A 144 -10.38 -2.63 12.33
C GLY A 144 -9.47 -3.62 11.60
N ALA A 145 -9.90 -4.11 10.43
CA ALA A 145 -9.10 -5.02 9.61
C ALA A 145 -7.82 -4.33 9.09
N VAL A 146 -7.93 -3.09 8.61
CA VAL A 146 -6.79 -2.27 8.16
C VAL A 146 -5.81 -2.03 9.32
N PHE A 147 -6.31 -1.66 10.49
CA PHE A 147 -5.48 -1.43 11.68
C PHE A 147 -4.70 -2.68 12.08
N LEU A 148 -5.36 -3.84 12.14
CA LEU A 148 -4.70 -5.10 12.48
C LEU A 148 -3.67 -5.50 11.42
N TYR A 149 -4.02 -5.42 10.15
CA TYR A 149 -3.15 -5.81 9.04
C TYR A 149 -1.88 -4.95 8.99
N GLN A 150 -2.03 -3.62 8.97
CA GLN A 150 -0.90 -2.70 8.92
C GLN A 150 -0.12 -2.69 10.23
N GLY A 151 -0.80 -2.82 11.38
CA GLY A 151 -0.18 -2.92 12.68
C GLY A 151 0.73 -4.14 12.81
N ILE A 152 0.31 -5.30 12.34
CA ILE A 152 1.15 -6.52 12.34
C ILE A 152 2.40 -6.31 11.49
N ILE A 153 2.26 -5.74 10.28
CA ILE A 153 3.41 -5.49 9.39
C ILE A 153 4.37 -4.49 10.05
N ALA A 154 3.87 -3.38 10.60
CA ALA A 154 4.69 -2.36 11.25
C ALA A 154 5.42 -2.91 12.48
N LEU A 155 4.74 -3.70 13.32
CA LEU A 155 5.36 -4.33 14.50
C LEU A 155 6.46 -5.34 14.09
N ALA A 156 6.21 -6.14 13.07
CA ALA A 156 7.22 -7.07 12.54
C ALA A 156 8.45 -6.32 12.01
N ALA A 157 8.25 -5.24 11.27
CA ALA A 157 9.32 -4.38 10.76
C ALA A 157 10.07 -3.67 11.90
N SER A 158 9.36 -3.17 12.90
CA SER A 158 9.94 -2.53 14.08
C SER A 158 10.79 -3.51 14.92
N ALA A 159 10.36 -4.76 15.05
CA ALA A 159 11.15 -5.78 15.72
C ALA A 159 12.46 -6.12 14.98
N LEU A 160 12.48 -5.96 13.67
CA LEU A 160 13.66 -6.15 12.83
C LEU A 160 14.62 -4.94 12.88
N SER A 161 14.09 -3.73 12.99
CA SER A 161 14.83 -2.46 12.93
C SER A 161 16.07 -2.42 13.85
N PRO A 162 16.03 -2.83 15.15
CA PRO A 162 17.19 -2.79 16.02
C PRO A 162 18.33 -3.74 15.62
N LEU A 163 18.04 -4.73 14.77
CA LEU A 163 19.03 -5.69 14.25
C LEU A 163 19.74 -5.16 13.01
N LEU A 164 19.26 -4.05 12.45
CA LEU A 164 19.77 -3.41 11.25
C LEU A 164 20.53 -2.14 11.64
N GLY A 165 21.72 -1.93 11.07
CA GLY A 165 22.43 -0.66 11.25
C GLY A 165 21.75 0.48 10.48
N ASP A 166 22.02 1.73 10.92
CA ASP A 166 21.41 2.94 10.34
C ASP A 166 21.63 3.06 8.82
N ALA A 167 22.80 2.65 8.32
CA ALA A 167 23.10 2.64 6.90
C ALA A 167 22.17 1.69 6.13
N VAL A 168 21.92 0.50 6.66
CA VAL A 168 21.01 -0.48 6.04
C VAL A 168 19.59 0.06 6.02
N ILE A 169 19.14 0.68 7.12
CA ILE A 169 17.80 1.28 7.23
C ILE A 169 17.67 2.44 6.23
N ALA A 170 18.72 3.27 6.06
CA ALA A 170 18.71 4.35 5.10
C ALA A 170 18.54 3.85 3.66
N GLU A 171 19.26 2.77 3.28
CA GLU A 171 19.13 2.17 1.96
C GLU A 171 17.78 1.45 1.77
N MET A 172 17.28 0.74 2.78
CA MET A 172 15.93 0.15 2.75
C MET A 172 14.86 1.23 2.59
N THR A 173 15.03 2.37 3.27
CA THR A 173 14.13 3.53 3.15
C THR A 173 14.19 4.12 1.75
N CYS A 174 15.39 4.26 1.17
CA CYS A 174 15.57 4.74 -0.19
C CYS A 174 14.81 3.85 -1.19
N VAL A 175 15.06 2.55 -1.15
CA VAL A 175 14.42 1.58 -2.04
C VAL A 175 12.90 1.56 -1.84
N GLY A 176 12.42 1.51 -0.59
CA GLY A 176 10.99 1.58 -0.29
C GLY A 176 10.33 2.85 -0.81
N SER A 177 11.03 3.98 -0.71
CA SER A 177 10.56 5.27 -1.21
C SER A 177 10.50 5.34 -2.74
N LEU A 178 11.39 4.65 -3.45
CA LEU A 178 11.28 4.49 -4.90
C LEU A 178 10.01 3.71 -5.30
N LEU A 179 9.61 2.72 -4.49
CA LEU A 179 8.32 2.04 -4.68
C LEU A 179 7.14 2.98 -4.44
N ILE A 180 7.25 3.90 -3.48
CA ILE A 180 6.22 4.93 -3.22
C ILE A 180 6.12 5.91 -4.41
N VAL A 181 7.23 6.28 -5.03
CA VAL A 181 7.22 7.08 -6.28
C VAL A 181 6.49 6.32 -7.39
N ALA A 182 6.81 5.04 -7.61
CA ALA A 182 6.14 4.21 -8.60
C ALA A 182 4.63 4.07 -8.33
N LEU A 183 4.25 3.95 -7.04
CA LEU A 183 2.86 3.93 -6.62
C LEU A 183 2.12 5.22 -6.98
N SER A 184 2.76 6.38 -6.76
CA SER A 184 2.19 7.67 -7.14
C SER A 184 1.92 7.75 -8.63
N PHE A 185 2.85 7.32 -9.49
CA PHE A 185 2.63 7.27 -10.93
C PHE A 185 1.49 6.35 -11.33
N ASN A 186 1.35 5.19 -10.67
CA ASN A 186 0.21 4.30 -10.89
C ASN A 186 -1.12 4.97 -10.50
N ASN A 187 -1.17 5.63 -9.35
CA ASN A 187 -2.37 6.32 -8.86
C ASN A 187 -2.78 7.51 -9.75
N LEU A 188 -1.79 8.18 -10.35
CA LEU A 188 -2.03 9.22 -11.35
C LEU A 188 -2.47 8.66 -12.72
N GLY A 189 -2.48 7.33 -12.88
CA GLY A 189 -2.82 6.67 -14.14
C GLY A 189 -1.75 6.76 -15.22
N MET A 190 -0.53 7.18 -14.86
CA MET A 190 0.58 7.38 -15.80
C MET A 190 1.28 6.05 -16.13
N THR A 191 1.28 5.09 -15.20
CA THR A 191 1.95 3.79 -15.34
C THR A 191 1.10 2.65 -14.78
N LYS A 192 1.56 1.40 -15.03
CA LYS A 192 0.99 0.17 -14.47
C LYS A 192 2.10 -0.72 -13.93
N ILE A 193 2.99 -0.16 -13.12
CA ILE A 193 4.11 -0.89 -12.52
C ILE A 193 3.57 -1.90 -11.51
N LYS A 194 3.98 -3.15 -11.61
CA LYS A 194 3.65 -4.22 -10.65
C LYS A 194 4.48 -4.05 -9.37
N ILE A 195 4.07 -3.16 -8.50
CA ILE A 195 4.83 -2.76 -7.30
C ILE A 195 5.04 -3.94 -6.35
N MET A 196 4.08 -4.88 -6.28
CA MET A 196 4.23 -6.09 -5.47
C MET A 196 5.44 -6.93 -5.89
N ASN A 197 5.75 -6.96 -7.19
CA ASN A 197 6.93 -7.67 -7.70
C ASN A 197 8.25 -6.94 -7.37
N LEU A 198 8.19 -5.68 -6.93
CA LEU A 198 9.35 -4.92 -6.47
C LEU A 198 9.57 -5.01 -4.95
N LEU A 199 8.61 -5.55 -4.18
CA LEU A 199 8.72 -5.62 -2.70
C LEU A 199 10.01 -6.31 -2.20
N PRO A 200 10.52 -7.40 -2.81
CA PRO A 200 11.77 -8.03 -2.36
C PRO A 200 12.96 -7.06 -2.36
N ALA A 201 12.93 -6.03 -3.22
CA ALA A 201 14.00 -5.03 -3.31
C ALA A 201 14.25 -4.32 -1.96
N ILE A 202 13.20 -4.10 -1.14
CA ILE A 202 13.32 -3.40 0.16
C ILE A 202 14.25 -4.16 1.11
N PHE A 203 14.33 -5.48 1.03
CA PHE A 203 15.10 -6.30 1.93
C PHE A 203 16.53 -6.61 1.45
N LEU A 204 16.82 -6.35 0.17
CA LEU A 204 18.15 -6.63 -0.41
C LEU A 204 19.29 -5.77 0.16
N PRO A 205 19.08 -4.52 0.59
CA PRO A 205 20.11 -3.75 1.27
C PRO A 205 20.70 -4.45 2.49
N ILE A 206 19.93 -5.31 3.18
CA ILE A 206 20.43 -6.12 4.32
C ILE A 206 21.63 -6.97 3.94
N LEU A 207 21.65 -7.48 2.71
CA LEU A 207 22.75 -8.30 2.17
C LEU A 207 23.79 -7.44 1.46
N LEU A 208 23.34 -6.48 0.63
CA LEU A 208 24.24 -5.70 -0.23
C LEU A 208 25.12 -4.73 0.55
N CYS A 209 24.64 -4.12 1.62
CA CYS A 209 25.46 -3.25 2.49
C CYS A 209 26.55 -4.01 3.29
N ARG A 210 26.54 -5.33 3.24
CA ARG A 210 27.62 -6.15 3.85
C ARG A 210 28.72 -6.49 2.83
N ILE A 211 28.42 -6.34 1.55
CA ILE A 211 29.30 -6.75 0.45
C ILE A 211 29.93 -5.52 -0.22
N LEU A 212 29.20 -4.42 -0.26
CA LEU A 212 29.57 -3.13 -0.85
C LEU A 212 29.85 -2.09 0.20
#